data_810904fc0f89fabb2c731daa3d4321b1
#
_entry.id   810904fc0f89fabb2c731daa3d4321b1
#
_cell.length_a   1.000
_cell.length_b   1.000
_cell.length_c   1.000
_cell.angle_alpha   90.00
_cell.angle_beta   90.00
_cell.angle_gamma   90.00
#
_symmetry.space_group_name_H-M   'P 1'
#
loop_
_entity.id
_entity.type
_entity.pdbx_description
1 polymer ?
#
loop_
_entity_poly.entity_id
_entity_poly.type
_entity_poly.pdbx_seq_one_letter_code
_entity_poly.pdbx_strand_id
1 'polypeptide(L)'
;MSSLFKKKFNNYLEREIAAYEYSSLFKPFIYTMQNKGKRVRPVLTLMAADALSNNFEKALPAALSIEIFHNFSLVHDDIMDNALYRRGKLSVHKKWNTNSAILSGDAMLILSYKSLEIYKSETFLKMNKVLTDSALHVCEGQQMDMNFTDKIDIS
;
A
#
# COMPACT_ATOMS: atom_id res chain seq x y z
N MET A 1 8.21 -3.14 -21.72
CA MET A 1 8.61 -3.87 -20.48
C MET A 1 7.77 -3.44 -19.28
N SER A 2 7.70 -2.17 -18.87
CA SER A 2 6.89 -1.73 -17.70
C SER A 2 5.38 -2.04 -17.82
N SER A 3 4.81 -2.01 -19.03
CA SER A 3 3.40 -2.35 -19.27
C SER A 3 3.07 -3.81 -18.98
N LEU A 4 4.02 -4.74 -19.25
CA LEU A 4 3.87 -6.16 -18.93
C LEU A 4 3.81 -6.38 -17.41
N PHE A 5 4.76 -5.83 -16.66
CA PHE A 5 4.78 -5.96 -15.21
C PHE A 5 3.53 -5.37 -14.57
N LYS A 6 3.08 -4.19 -15.05
CA LYS A 6 1.84 -3.57 -14.59
C LYS A 6 0.61 -4.46 -14.84
N LYS A 7 0.51 -5.05 -16.05
CA LYS A 7 -0.58 -5.98 -16.39
C LYS A 7 -0.56 -7.21 -15.49
N LYS A 8 0.60 -7.85 -15.35
CA LYS A 8 0.77 -9.04 -14.49
C LYS A 8 0.43 -8.74 -13.03
N PHE A 9 0.90 -7.60 -12.51
CA PHE A 9 0.57 -7.15 -11.17
C PHE A 9 -0.94 -6.90 -10.98
N ASN A 10 -1.59 -6.20 -11.91
CA ASN A 10 -3.03 -5.93 -11.78
C ASN A 10 -3.85 -7.23 -11.79
N ASN A 11 -3.53 -8.18 -12.65
CA ASN A 11 -4.22 -9.49 -12.66
C ASN A 11 -4.00 -10.25 -11.34
N TYR A 12 -2.80 -10.17 -10.76
CA TYR A 12 -2.50 -10.75 -9.46
C TYR A 12 -3.31 -10.04 -8.35
N LEU A 13 -3.29 -8.72 -8.34
CA LEU A 13 -4.03 -7.88 -7.38
C LEU A 13 -5.53 -8.20 -7.41
N GLU A 14 -6.16 -8.22 -8.59
CA GLU A 14 -7.60 -8.51 -8.73
C GLU A 14 -7.97 -9.86 -8.12
N ARG A 15 -7.16 -10.89 -8.35
CA ARG A 15 -7.36 -12.21 -7.76
C ARG A 15 -7.25 -12.19 -6.24
N GLU A 16 -6.22 -11.53 -5.70
CA GLU A 16 -5.97 -11.50 -4.26
C GLU A 16 -7.03 -10.68 -3.51
N ILE A 17 -7.47 -9.54 -4.04
CA ILE A 17 -8.50 -8.72 -3.37
C ILE A 17 -9.89 -9.36 -3.41
N ALA A 18 -10.20 -10.19 -4.40
CA ALA A 18 -11.49 -10.89 -4.49
C ALA A 18 -11.76 -11.79 -3.27
N ALA A 19 -10.70 -12.31 -2.64
CA ALA A 19 -10.82 -13.12 -1.43
C ALA A 19 -11.38 -12.34 -0.21
N TYR A 20 -11.45 -11.01 -0.28
CA TYR A 20 -11.88 -10.14 0.83
C TYR A 20 -13.29 -9.53 0.62
N GLU A 21 -14.01 -9.87 -0.43
CA GLU A 21 -15.32 -9.26 -0.75
C GLU A 21 -16.43 -9.61 0.25
N TYR A 22 -16.23 -10.62 1.09
CA TYR A 22 -17.22 -11.14 2.04
C TYR A 22 -17.51 -10.24 3.24
N SER A 23 -16.67 -9.24 3.53
CA SER A 23 -16.78 -8.43 4.74
C SER A 23 -16.82 -6.93 4.46
N SER A 24 -17.67 -6.23 5.21
CA SER A 24 -17.77 -4.75 5.14
C SER A 24 -16.47 -4.04 5.53
N LEU A 25 -15.64 -4.65 6.37
CA LEU A 25 -14.31 -4.14 6.74
C LEU A 25 -13.44 -3.88 5.51
N PHE A 26 -13.50 -4.77 4.52
CA PHE A 26 -12.64 -4.71 3.35
C PHE A 26 -13.21 -3.92 2.17
N LYS A 27 -14.46 -3.43 2.25
CA LYS A 27 -15.02 -2.58 1.17
C LYS A 27 -14.17 -1.33 0.88
N PRO A 28 -13.69 -0.57 1.90
CA PRO A 28 -12.80 0.56 1.66
C PRO A 28 -11.42 0.14 1.12
N PHE A 29 -10.87 -0.99 1.59
CA PHE A 29 -9.65 -1.58 1.06
C PHE A 29 -9.76 -1.89 -0.43
N ILE A 30 -10.79 -2.64 -0.84
CA ILE A 30 -11.04 -2.99 -2.24
C ILE A 30 -11.21 -1.72 -3.08
N TYR A 31 -12.03 -0.77 -2.62
CA TYR A 31 -12.23 0.51 -3.28
C TYR A 31 -10.91 1.26 -3.51
N THR A 32 -10.02 1.27 -2.50
CA THR A 32 -8.71 1.93 -2.58
C THR A 32 -7.80 1.21 -3.57
N MET A 33 -7.73 -0.12 -3.49
CA MET A 33 -6.87 -0.93 -4.36
C MET A 33 -7.32 -0.94 -5.82
N GLN A 34 -8.61 -0.82 -6.10
CA GLN A 34 -9.18 -0.70 -7.46
C GLN A 34 -8.99 0.69 -8.07
N ASN A 35 -8.56 1.69 -7.30
CA ASN A 35 -8.28 3.01 -7.86
C ASN A 35 -7.13 2.94 -8.86
N LYS A 36 -7.36 3.53 -10.05
CA LYS A 36 -6.36 3.60 -11.11
C LYS A 36 -5.15 4.40 -10.64
N GLY A 37 -4.01 3.72 -10.44
CA GLY A 37 -2.73 4.30 -10.08
C GLY A 37 -1.66 3.98 -11.12
N LYS A 38 -0.54 4.69 -11.05
CA LYS A 38 0.62 4.42 -11.91
C LYS A 38 1.26 3.05 -11.61
N ARG A 39 1.04 2.51 -10.39
CA ARG A 39 1.63 1.25 -9.89
C ARG A 39 3.17 1.26 -9.95
N VAL A 40 3.77 2.40 -9.65
CA VAL A 40 5.23 2.56 -9.76
C VAL A 40 5.97 1.60 -8.84
N ARG A 41 5.56 1.51 -7.57
CA ARG A 41 6.22 0.66 -6.56
C ARG A 41 6.19 -0.82 -6.91
N PRO A 42 5.02 -1.43 -7.20
CA PRO A 42 4.99 -2.83 -7.61
C PRO A 42 5.75 -3.08 -8.92
N VAL A 43 5.68 -2.17 -9.90
CA VAL A 43 6.43 -2.32 -11.15
C VAL A 43 7.93 -2.33 -10.89
N LEU A 44 8.45 -1.40 -10.06
CA LEU A 44 9.87 -1.38 -9.69
C LEU A 44 10.30 -2.65 -8.95
N THR A 45 9.46 -3.15 -8.03
CA THR A 45 9.72 -4.42 -7.33
C THR A 45 9.86 -5.59 -8.31
N LEU A 46 8.96 -5.68 -9.28
CA LEU A 46 9.00 -6.75 -10.28
C LEU A 46 10.18 -6.60 -11.24
N MET A 47 10.52 -5.36 -11.65
CA MET A 47 11.69 -5.11 -12.50
C MET A 47 13.00 -5.48 -11.80
N ALA A 48 13.15 -5.14 -10.52
CA ALA A 48 14.32 -5.51 -9.74
C ALA A 48 14.45 -7.04 -9.60
N ALA A 49 13.33 -7.73 -9.33
CA ALA A 49 13.33 -9.19 -9.24
C ALA A 49 13.68 -9.85 -10.59
N ASP A 50 13.16 -9.33 -11.68
CA ASP A 50 13.46 -9.83 -13.03
C ASP A 50 14.94 -9.66 -13.38
N ALA A 51 15.50 -8.49 -13.10
CA ALA A 51 16.91 -8.19 -13.36
C ALA A 51 17.87 -9.11 -12.59
N LEU A 52 17.48 -9.56 -11.38
CA LEU A 52 18.34 -10.37 -10.51
C LEU A 52 18.16 -11.89 -10.69
N SER A 53 16.95 -12.33 -11.05
CA SER A 53 16.61 -13.76 -11.05
C SER A 53 15.97 -14.25 -12.34
N ASN A 54 15.69 -13.35 -13.28
CA ASN A 54 14.93 -13.64 -14.50
C ASN A 54 13.56 -14.32 -14.21
N ASN A 55 13.00 -14.08 -13.01
CA ASN A 55 11.73 -14.65 -12.57
C ASN A 55 11.00 -13.68 -11.63
N PHE A 56 10.38 -12.66 -12.21
CA PHE A 56 9.64 -11.65 -11.46
C PHE A 56 8.35 -12.18 -10.78
N GLU A 57 7.79 -13.29 -11.25
CA GLU A 57 6.50 -13.78 -10.73
C GLU A 57 6.59 -14.16 -9.24
N LYS A 58 7.76 -14.62 -8.79
CA LYS A 58 8.02 -14.87 -7.38
C LYS A 58 7.96 -13.62 -6.50
N ALA A 59 8.09 -12.44 -7.08
CA ALA A 59 8.04 -11.17 -6.36
C ALA A 59 6.63 -10.54 -6.34
N LEU A 60 5.61 -11.15 -6.96
CA LEU A 60 4.24 -10.64 -6.96
C LEU A 60 3.67 -10.42 -5.55
N PRO A 61 3.86 -11.34 -4.57
CA PRO A 61 3.40 -11.09 -3.20
C PRO A 61 4.11 -9.92 -2.53
N ALA A 62 5.42 -9.75 -2.74
CA ALA A 62 6.16 -8.59 -2.23
C ALA A 62 5.71 -7.28 -2.89
N ALA A 63 5.46 -7.31 -4.19
CA ALA A 63 4.90 -6.18 -4.92
C ALA A 63 3.49 -5.81 -4.42
N LEU A 64 2.68 -6.81 -4.03
CA LEU A 64 1.38 -6.60 -3.41
C LEU A 64 1.52 -5.98 -2.02
N SER A 65 2.41 -6.52 -1.19
CA SER A 65 2.69 -6.01 0.15
C SER A 65 3.02 -4.52 0.14
N ILE A 66 3.97 -4.10 -0.69
CA ILE A 66 4.37 -2.68 -0.76
C ILE A 66 3.27 -1.78 -1.34
N GLU A 67 2.44 -2.27 -2.25
CA GLU A 67 1.33 -1.49 -2.79
C GLU A 67 0.19 -1.36 -1.77
N ILE A 68 -0.11 -2.41 -0.99
CA ILE A 68 -1.08 -2.34 0.12
C ILE A 68 -0.58 -1.35 1.17
N PHE A 69 0.69 -1.48 1.61
CA PHE A 69 1.29 -0.56 2.57
C PHE A 69 1.23 0.90 2.10
N HIS A 70 1.59 1.17 0.85
CA HIS A 70 1.49 2.51 0.30
C HIS A 70 0.05 3.06 0.31
N ASN A 71 -0.94 2.23 -0.04
CA ASN A 71 -2.32 2.69 -0.04
C ASN A 71 -2.88 2.82 1.40
N PHE A 72 -2.41 2.01 2.36
CA PHE A 72 -2.65 2.23 3.79
C PHE A 72 -2.21 3.62 4.22
N SER A 73 -0.94 3.99 3.95
CA SER A 73 -0.42 5.31 4.33
C SER A 73 -1.24 6.45 3.71
N LEU A 74 -1.68 6.32 2.45
CA LEU A 74 -2.54 7.31 1.80
C LEU A 74 -3.94 7.43 2.41
N VAL A 75 -4.52 6.32 2.93
CA VAL A 75 -5.83 6.36 3.59
C VAL A 75 -5.75 7.13 4.89
N HIS A 76 -4.69 6.94 5.68
CA HIS A 76 -4.46 7.67 6.94
C HIS A 76 -4.05 9.12 6.68
N ASP A 77 -3.19 9.39 5.71
CA ASP A 77 -2.81 10.70 5.23
C ASP A 77 -4.05 11.55 4.83
N ASP A 78 -4.96 10.97 4.05
CA ASP A 78 -6.23 11.62 3.68
C ASP A 78 -7.08 12.05 4.89
N ILE A 79 -7.02 11.31 5.99
CA ILE A 79 -7.72 11.67 7.24
C ILE A 79 -7.02 12.85 7.91
N MET A 80 -5.69 12.80 8.04
CA MET A 80 -4.88 13.84 8.68
C MET A 80 -5.02 15.17 7.93
N ASP A 81 -4.98 15.14 6.60
CA ASP A 81 -5.10 16.31 5.72
C ASP A 81 -6.56 16.73 5.49
N ASN A 82 -7.53 16.01 6.02
CA ASN A 82 -8.96 16.19 5.75
C ASN A 82 -9.28 16.25 4.24
N ALA A 83 -8.54 15.49 3.43
CA ALA A 83 -8.59 15.51 1.98
C ALA A 83 -9.94 15.03 1.45
N LEU A 84 -10.58 15.81 0.57
CA LEU A 84 -11.87 15.46 -0.01
C LEU A 84 -11.76 14.38 -1.08
N TYR A 85 -10.70 14.44 -1.88
CA TYR A 85 -10.49 13.54 -3.02
C TYR A 85 -9.09 12.93 -3.04
N ARG A 86 -9.00 11.67 -3.50
CA ARG A 86 -7.75 10.99 -3.84
C ARG A 86 -7.86 10.39 -5.24
N ARG A 87 -6.95 10.78 -6.13
CA ARG A 87 -6.91 10.28 -7.54
C ARG A 87 -8.26 10.45 -8.28
N GLY A 88 -8.95 11.57 -8.05
CA GLY A 88 -10.22 11.90 -8.70
C GLY A 88 -11.45 11.18 -8.13
N LYS A 89 -11.30 10.44 -7.03
CA LYS A 89 -12.41 9.81 -6.29
C LYS A 89 -12.46 10.33 -4.86
N LEU A 90 -13.62 10.27 -4.22
CA LEU A 90 -13.74 10.61 -2.79
C LEU A 90 -12.72 9.81 -1.97
N SER A 91 -12.06 10.46 -1.02
CA SER A 91 -11.24 9.78 -0.02
C SER A 91 -12.09 8.82 0.80
N VAL A 92 -11.47 7.82 1.43
CA VAL A 92 -12.20 6.77 2.15
C VAL A 92 -13.04 7.35 3.29
N HIS A 93 -12.48 8.27 4.09
CA HIS A 93 -13.20 8.88 5.22
C HIS A 93 -14.36 9.79 4.76
N LYS A 94 -14.33 10.34 3.55
CA LYS A 94 -15.45 11.11 2.99
C LYS A 94 -16.50 10.21 2.37
N LYS A 95 -16.12 9.07 1.81
CA LYS A 95 -17.06 8.11 1.19
C LYS A 95 -17.80 7.27 2.22
N TRP A 96 -17.14 6.89 3.32
CA TRP A 96 -17.74 6.14 4.42
C TRP A 96 -17.83 7.01 5.67
N ASN A 97 -16.83 6.98 6.52
CA ASN A 97 -16.60 7.83 7.69
C ASN A 97 -15.16 7.63 8.18
N THR A 98 -14.73 8.47 9.13
CA THR A 98 -13.37 8.44 9.69
C THR A 98 -13.06 7.11 10.36
N ASN A 99 -13.97 6.56 11.19
CA ASN A 99 -13.73 5.30 11.89
C ASN A 99 -13.55 4.12 10.92
N SER A 100 -14.35 4.06 9.86
CA SER A 100 -14.21 3.05 8.81
C SER A 100 -12.88 3.19 8.05
N ALA A 101 -12.42 4.43 7.83
CA ALA A 101 -11.14 4.67 7.17
C ALA A 101 -9.95 4.26 8.05
N ILE A 102 -9.98 4.60 9.35
CA ILE A 102 -8.94 4.17 10.31
C ILE A 102 -8.88 2.64 10.35
N LEU A 103 -10.01 1.99 10.63
CA LEU A 103 -10.05 0.53 10.79
C LEU A 103 -9.65 -0.21 9.50
N SER A 104 -10.08 0.30 8.34
CA SER A 104 -9.68 -0.28 7.07
C SER A 104 -8.19 -0.08 6.78
N GLY A 105 -7.64 1.09 7.13
CA GLY A 105 -6.20 1.35 7.06
C GLY A 105 -5.40 0.38 7.93
N ASP A 106 -5.80 0.18 9.19
CA ASP A 106 -5.16 -0.79 10.09
C ASP A 106 -5.20 -2.21 9.52
N ALA A 107 -6.35 -2.62 8.97
CA ALA A 107 -6.47 -3.90 8.29
C ALA A 107 -5.54 -4.01 7.06
N MET A 108 -5.38 -2.92 6.29
CA MET A 108 -4.45 -2.88 5.17
C MET A 108 -2.99 -3.02 5.63
N LEU A 109 -2.61 -2.38 6.73
CA LEU A 109 -1.27 -2.57 7.31
C LEU A 109 -1.01 -4.04 7.65
N ILE A 110 -1.97 -4.70 8.31
CA ILE A 110 -1.88 -6.14 8.62
C ILE A 110 -1.79 -6.98 7.35
N LEU A 111 -2.60 -6.67 6.32
CA LEU A 111 -2.59 -7.38 5.05
C LEU A 111 -1.27 -7.21 4.30
N SER A 112 -0.58 -6.09 4.46
CA SER A 112 0.75 -5.90 3.85
C SER A 112 1.77 -6.90 4.40
N TYR A 113 1.79 -7.13 5.72
CA TYR A 113 2.62 -8.18 6.34
C TYR A 113 2.17 -9.59 5.92
N LYS A 114 0.86 -9.85 5.97
CA LYS A 114 0.28 -11.13 5.60
C LYS A 114 0.64 -11.55 4.17
N SER A 115 0.75 -10.61 3.25
CA SER A 115 1.16 -10.87 1.86
C SER A 115 2.57 -11.45 1.74
N LEU A 116 3.43 -11.29 2.76
CA LEU A 116 4.79 -11.82 2.80
C LEU A 116 4.89 -13.23 3.39
N GLU A 117 3.85 -13.73 4.07
CA GLU A 117 3.86 -15.03 4.75
C GLU A 117 4.07 -16.23 3.80
N ILE A 118 3.84 -16.03 2.50
CA ILE A 118 4.08 -17.06 1.48
C ILE A 118 5.57 -17.41 1.32
N TYR A 119 6.47 -16.52 1.73
CA TYR A 119 7.90 -16.73 1.61
C TYR A 119 8.43 -17.61 2.74
N LYS A 120 9.53 -18.34 2.48
CA LYS A 120 10.24 -19.12 3.50
C LYS A 120 10.72 -18.21 4.63
N SER A 121 10.84 -18.75 5.84
CA SER A 121 11.14 -18.02 7.08
C SER A 121 12.30 -17.04 6.95
N GLU A 122 13.42 -17.44 6.35
CA GLU A 122 14.58 -16.54 6.19
C GLU A 122 14.28 -15.34 5.27
N THR A 123 13.63 -15.59 4.12
CA THR A 123 13.25 -14.54 3.17
C THR A 123 12.17 -13.64 3.79
N PHE A 124 11.17 -14.25 4.45
CA PHE A 124 10.13 -13.52 5.16
C PHE A 124 10.74 -12.55 6.20
N LEU A 125 11.64 -13.02 7.05
CA LEU A 125 12.27 -12.18 8.08
C LEU A 125 13.03 -10.99 7.49
N LYS A 126 13.78 -11.19 6.41
CA LYS A 126 14.50 -10.11 5.71
C LYS A 126 13.53 -9.10 5.11
N MET A 127 12.48 -9.56 4.42
CA MET A 127 11.47 -8.67 3.82
C MET A 127 10.68 -7.91 4.88
N ASN A 128 10.26 -8.61 5.94
CA ASN A 128 9.55 -8.01 7.05
C ASN A 128 10.37 -6.91 7.72
N LYS A 129 11.69 -7.16 7.95
CA LYS A 129 12.58 -6.14 8.50
C LYS A 129 12.62 -4.89 7.61
N VAL A 130 12.79 -5.05 6.30
CA VAL A 130 12.81 -3.90 5.36
C VAL A 130 11.49 -3.16 5.39
N LEU A 131 10.35 -3.88 5.41
CA LEU A 131 9.03 -3.27 5.45
C LEU A 131 8.81 -2.49 6.76
N THR A 132 9.17 -3.07 7.91
CA THR A 132 8.99 -2.41 9.23
C THR A 132 9.89 -1.19 9.39
N ASP A 133 11.18 -1.30 9.01
CA ASP A 133 12.11 -0.17 9.08
C ASP A 133 11.61 0.99 8.18
N SER A 134 11.16 0.66 6.95
CA SER A 134 10.61 1.65 6.03
C SER A 134 9.30 2.26 6.54
N ALA A 135 8.45 1.46 7.20
CA ALA A 135 7.20 1.92 7.78
C ALA A 135 7.44 2.96 8.88
N LEU A 136 8.43 2.71 9.75
CA LEU A 136 8.82 3.68 10.78
C LEU A 136 9.29 5.00 10.17
N HIS A 137 10.16 4.96 9.16
CA HIS A 137 10.61 6.18 8.47
C HIS A 137 9.45 6.95 7.82
N VAL A 138 8.44 6.25 7.28
CA VAL A 138 7.23 6.91 6.74
C VAL A 138 6.45 7.61 7.85
N CYS A 139 6.28 6.97 9.02
CA CYS A 139 5.61 7.59 10.17
C CYS A 139 6.39 8.81 10.69
N GLU A 140 7.72 8.72 10.80
CA GLU A 140 8.59 9.83 11.19
C GLU A 140 8.48 10.99 10.20
N GLY A 141 8.50 10.70 8.89
CA GLY A 141 8.33 11.69 7.83
C GLY A 141 6.97 12.39 7.91
N GLN A 142 5.89 11.65 8.14
CA GLN A 142 4.56 12.22 8.29
C GLN A 142 4.45 13.10 9.54
N GLN A 143 5.08 12.68 10.66
CA GLN A 143 5.11 13.52 11.87
C GLN A 143 5.88 14.81 11.63
N MET A 144 6.99 14.77 10.87
CA MET A 144 7.73 15.98 10.49
C MET A 144 6.89 16.91 9.63
N ASP A 145 6.17 16.37 8.64
CA ASP A 145 5.28 17.15 7.77
C ASP A 145 4.22 17.89 8.58
N MET A 146 3.54 17.19 9.49
CA MET A 146 2.57 17.80 10.41
C MET A 146 3.20 18.91 11.28
N ASN A 147 4.42 18.69 11.81
CA ASN A 147 5.11 19.66 12.64
C ASN A 147 5.54 20.90 11.85
N PHE A 148 5.81 20.78 10.55
CA PHE A 148 6.22 21.89 9.69
C PHE A 148 5.05 22.69 9.14
N THR A 149 3.87 22.10 9.04
CA THR A 149 2.67 22.81 8.54
C THR A 149 2.31 24.02 9.40
N ASP A 150 2.59 23.95 10.70
CA ASP A 150 2.31 25.05 11.66
C ASP A 150 3.47 26.05 11.81
N LYS A 151 4.61 25.84 11.14
CA LYS A 151 5.78 26.74 11.24
C LYS A 151 5.83 27.69 10.08
N ILE A 152 5.79 28.98 10.39
CA ILE A 152 5.90 30.09 9.41
C ILE A 152 7.35 30.31 8.94
N ASP A 153 8.34 29.80 9.70
CA ASP A 153 9.77 30.00 9.42
C ASP A 153 10.52 28.65 9.45
N ILE A 154 10.96 28.21 8.29
CA ILE A 154 11.80 27.03 8.11
C ILE A 154 13.20 27.54 7.75
N SER A 155 13.98 27.90 8.76
CA SER A 155 15.41 28.20 8.60
C SER A 155 16.28 26.97 8.78
#